data_8199c472e04e0ff76b12dacf238f003e
#
_entry.id   8199c472e04e0ff76b12dacf238f003e
#
_cell.length_a   1.000
_cell.length_b   1.000
_cell.length_c   1.000
_cell.angle_alpha   90.00
_cell.angle_beta   90.00
_cell.angle_gamma   90.00
#
_symmetry.space_group_name_H-M   'P 1'
#
loop_
_entity.id
_entity.type
_entity.pdbx_description
1 polymer ?
#
loop_
_entity_poly.entity_id
_entity_poly.type
_entity_poly.pdbx_seq_one_letter_code
_entity_poly.pdbx_strand_id
1 'polypeptide(L)'
;LVLGGFLNIVTQTGALEAGIQSVVKKLKGNELKIIPILMILFSIGGSTYGMAEETIPFYGLLSATMVAAGFDTFVAVGTVLLGAGSGVIGSTVNPFSTGVAMDALRGIGIQPNTGIILIVGAILWAASTSYSIFIVMRYAKKVKADKGSTILSLQEQEDMEKTYGQAASKEMPFTNRHKKILMVFAFCFVIMI
;
A
#
# COMPACT_ATOMS: atom_id res chain seq x y z
N LEU A 1 10.97 13.77 13.20
CA LEU A 1 12.08 12.91 13.66
C LEU A 1 11.59 11.68 14.42
N VAL A 2 10.73 11.82 15.45
CA VAL A 2 10.25 10.69 16.27
C VAL A 2 9.43 9.70 15.45
N LEU A 3 8.48 10.18 14.63
CA LEU A 3 7.65 9.33 13.77
C LEU A 3 8.48 8.57 12.74
N GLY A 4 9.41 9.25 12.05
CA GLY A 4 10.30 8.62 11.08
C GLY A 4 11.22 7.56 11.72
N GLY A 5 11.72 7.82 12.92
CA GLY A 5 12.49 6.83 13.70
C GLY A 5 11.65 5.60 14.08
N PHE A 6 10.40 5.82 14.51
CA PHE A 6 9.46 4.75 14.83
C PHE A 6 9.14 3.88 13.60
N LEU A 7 8.79 4.52 12.47
CA LEU A 7 8.52 3.82 11.21
C LEU A 7 9.73 3.02 10.74
N ASN A 8 10.94 3.59 10.80
CA ASN A 8 12.17 2.91 10.43
C ASN A 8 12.41 1.65 11.31
N ILE A 9 12.22 1.75 12.61
CA ILE A 9 12.34 0.60 13.52
C ILE A 9 11.35 -0.50 13.11
N VAL A 10 10.08 -0.16 12.89
CA VAL A 10 9.05 -1.15 12.49
C VAL A 10 9.42 -1.82 11.17
N THR A 11 9.87 -1.05 10.17
CA THR A 11 10.32 -1.58 8.88
C THR A 11 11.52 -2.51 9.03
N GLN A 12 12.52 -2.14 9.83
CA GLN A 12 13.70 -2.99 10.09
C GLN A 12 13.36 -4.32 10.77
N THR A 13 12.23 -4.41 11.47
CA THR A 13 11.80 -5.70 12.08
C THR A 13 11.31 -6.70 11.04
N GLY A 14 11.02 -6.28 9.80
CA GLY A 14 10.40 -7.09 8.76
C GLY A 14 8.93 -7.46 9.05
N ALA A 15 8.30 -6.85 10.06
CA ALA A 15 6.95 -7.20 10.48
C ALA A 15 5.90 -6.84 9.41
N LEU A 16 6.07 -5.71 8.74
CA LEU A 16 5.19 -5.28 7.64
C LEU A 16 5.31 -6.25 6.46
N GLU A 17 6.53 -6.59 6.04
CA GLU A 17 6.78 -7.55 4.96
C GLU A 17 6.22 -8.94 5.29
N ALA A 18 6.49 -9.46 6.48
CA ALA A 18 5.96 -10.75 6.93
C ALA A 18 4.42 -10.74 7.01
N GLY A 19 3.83 -9.60 7.39
CA GLY A 19 2.38 -9.40 7.39
C GLY A 19 1.78 -9.51 6.00
N ILE A 20 2.34 -8.79 5.03
CA ILE A 20 1.90 -8.83 3.61
C ILE A 20 2.08 -10.23 3.02
N GLN A 21 3.23 -10.88 3.23
CA GLN A 21 3.46 -12.25 2.78
C GLN A 21 2.43 -13.23 3.38
N SER A 22 2.04 -13.05 4.64
CA SER A 22 1.01 -13.85 5.28
C SER A 22 -0.36 -13.70 4.59
N VAL A 23 -0.73 -12.46 4.18
CA VAL A 23 -1.96 -12.20 3.42
C VAL A 23 -1.89 -12.88 2.05
N VAL A 24 -0.77 -12.72 1.34
CA VAL A 24 -0.54 -13.36 0.03
C VAL A 24 -0.66 -14.88 0.12
N LYS A 25 0.00 -15.50 1.10
CA LYS A 25 -0.08 -16.97 1.31
C LYS A 25 -1.51 -17.45 1.57
N LYS A 26 -2.29 -16.73 2.37
CA LYS A 26 -3.69 -17.09 2.67
C LYS A 26 -4.60 -17.00 1.45
N LEU A 27 -4.24 -16.20 0.47
CA LEU A 27 -5.02 -15.96 -0.74
C LEU A 27 -4.47 -16.72 -1.97
N LYS A 28 -3.50 -17.61 -1.77
CA LYS A 28 -2.96 -18.48 -2.84
C LYS A 28 -4.10 -19.25 -3.51
N GLY A 29 -4.21 -19.16 -4.84
CA GLY A 29 -5.34 -19.68 -5.62
C GLY A 29 -6.46 -18.65 -5.86
N ASN A 30 -6.43 -17.49 -5.19
CA ASN A 30 -7.34 -16.37 -5.39
C ASN A 30 -6.56 -15.06 -5.58
N GLU A 31 -5.53 -15.09 -6.42
CA GLU A 31 -4.54 -14.04 -6.56
C GLU A 31 -5.17 -12.69 -6.94
N LEU A 32 -6.26 -12.70 -7.73
CA LEU A 32 -7.00 -11.47 -8.05
C LEU A 32 -7.53 -10.75 -6.80
N LYS A 33 -7.86 -11.47 -5.72
CA LYS A 33 -8.34 -10.87 -4.48
C LYS A 33 -7.22 -10.22 -3.65
N ILE A 34 -5.96 -10.59 -3.91
CA ILE A 34 -4.80 -9.98 -3.24
C ILE A 34 -4.75 -8.48 -3.56
N ILE A 35 -5.00 -8.10 -4.81
CA ILE A 35 -4.92 -6.73 -5.29
C ILE A 35 -5.79 -5.77 -4.46
N PRO A 36 -7.13 -5.92 -4.39
CA PRO A 36 -7.96 -4.99 -3.63
C PRO A 36 -7.65 -5.01 -2.13
N ILE A 37 -7.30 -6.16 -1.56
CA ILE A 37 -6.96 -6.26 -0.14
C ILE A 37 -5.70 -5.46 0.18
N LEU A 38 -4.64 -5.61 -0.62
CA LEU A 38 -3.40 -4.85 -0.43
C LEU A 38 -3.60 -3.36 -0.71
N MET A 39 -4.37 -3.01 -1.76
CA MET A 39 -4.66 -1.61 -2.05
C MET A 39 -5.41 -0.94 -0.91
N ILE A 40 -6.37 -1.62 -0.27
CA ILE A 40 -7.06 -1.09 0.92
C ILE A 40 -6.08 -0.92 2.08
N LEU A 41 -5.21 -1.91 2.34
CA LEU A 41 -4.20 -1.80 3.41
C LEU A 41 -3.25 -0.62 3.18
N PHE A 42 -2.72 -0.46 1.97
CA PHE A 42 -1.85 0.67 1.63
C PHE A 42 -2.61 2.00 1.68
N SER A 43 -3.87 2.05 1.24
CA SER A 43 -4.67 3.27 1.26
C SER A 43 -5.01 3.73 2.69
N ILE A 44 -5.23 2.81 3.62
CA ILE A 44 -5.37 3.14 5.04
C ILE A 44 -4.08 3.79 5.55
N GLY A 45 -2.91 3.22 5.25
CA GLY A 45 -1.62 3.81 5.59
C GLY A 45 -1.43 5.20 4.98
N GLY A 46 -1.76 5.38 3.71
CA GLY A 46 -1.71 6.67 3.01
C GLY A 46 -2.63 7.71 3.65
N SER A 47 -3.87 7.34 4.00
CA SER A 47 -4.86 8.26 4.58
C SER A 47 -4.55 8.64 6.03
N THR A 48 -3.93 7.76 6.79
CA THR A 48 -3.70 7.97 8.23
C THR A 48 -2.39 8.67 8.53
N TYR A 49 -1.30 8.24 7.95
CA TYR A 49 0.03 8.82 8.23
C TYR A 49 0.82 9.26 6.98
N GLY A 50 0.22 9.15 5.79
CA GLY A 50 0.86 9.57 4.56
C GLY A 50 1.90 8.58 4.05
N MET A 51 1.62 7.26 4.17
CA MET A 51 2.51 6.20 3.70
C MET A 51 2.92 6.42 2.24
N ALA A 52 4.20 6.63 2.01
CA ALA A 52 4.80 6.83 0.69
C ALA A 52 6.15 6.08 0.58
N GLU A 53 7.21 6.58 1.21
CA GLU A 53 8.56 6.02 1.13
C GLU A 53 8.64 4.63 1.75
N GLU A 54 7.83 4.34 2.76
CA GLU A 54 7.74 3.04 3.41
C GLU A 54 7.19 1.95 2.48
N THR A 55 6.63 2.35 1.34
CA THR A 55 6.16 1.39 0.32
C THR A 55 7.29 0.80 -0.52
N ILE A 56 8.48 1.44 -0.56
CA ILE A 56 9.60 1.04 -1.43
C ILE A 56 9.96 -0.45 -1.32
N PRO A 57 10.10 -1.06 -0.13
CA PRO A 57 10.43 -2.48 -0.01
C PRO A 57 9.36 -3.41 -0.61
N PHE A 58 8.11 -2.95 -0.70
CA PHE A 58 7.01 -3.78 -1.18
C PHE A 58 6.95 -3.92 -2.70
N TYR A 59 7.57 -3.00 -3.46
CA TYR A 59 7.59 -3.10 -4.93
C TYR A 59 8.28 -4.39 -5.38
N GLY A 60 9.47 -4.68 -4.88
CA GLY A 60 10.19 -5.91 -5.21
C GLY A 60 9.47 -7.17 -4.76
N LEU A 61 8.97 -7.17 -3.51
CA LEU A 61 8.22 -8.28 -2.94
C LEU A 61 6.95 -8.60 -3.73
N LEU A 62 6.15 -7.58 -4.03
CA LEU A 62 4.89 -7.77 -4.76
C LEU A 62 5.12 -8.05 -6.24
N SER A 63 6.17 -7.49 -6.87
CA SER A 63 6.53 -7.85 -8.24
C SER A 63 6.83 -9.34 -8.36
N ALA A 64 7.68 -9.89 -7.50
CA ALA A 64 7.95 -11.32 -7.49
C ALA A 64 6.68 -12.16 -7.26
N THR A 65 5.83 -11.73 -6.34
CA THR A 65 4.58 -12.43 -6.01
C THR A 65 3.58 -12.38 -7.17
N MET A 66 3.39 -11.22 -7.78
CA MET A 66 2.43 -11.03 -8.87
C MET A 66 2.86 -11.73 -10.15
N VAL A 67 4.17 -11.71 -10.47
CA VAL A 67 4.72 -12.46 -11.60
C VAL A 67 4.54 -13.96 -11.40
N ALA A 68 4.83 -14.48 -10.21
CA ALA A 68 4.57 -15.89 -9.87
C ALA A 68 3.09 -16.27 -9.94
N ALA A 69 2.19 -15.31 -9.71
CA ALA A 69 0.74 -15.47 -9.83
C ALA A 69 0.20 -15.30 -11.27
N GLY A 70 1.08 -15.04 -12.24
CA GLY A 70 0.74 -14.89 -13.65
C GLY A 70 0.28 -13.49 -14.07
N PHE A 71 0.58 -12.47 -13.25
CA PHE A 71 0.46 -11.05 -13.61
C PHE A 71 1.81 -10.49 -14.07
N ASP A 72 1.82 -9.24 -14.50
CA ASP A 72 3.04 -8.49 -14.75
C ASP A 72 3.46 -7.60 -13.56
N THR A 73 4.64 -7.01 -13.65
CA THR A 73 5.16 -6.09 -12.63
C THR A 73 4.36 -4.79 -12.55
N PHE A 74 3.68 -4.40 -13.63
CA PHE A 74 2.84 -3.20 -13.62
C PHE A 74 1.63 -3.34 -12.71
N VAL A 75 1.05 -4.55 -12.61
CA VAL A 75 0.00 -4.85 -11.62
C VAL A 75 0.53 -4.68 -10.19
N ALA A 76 1.76 -5.14 -9.92
CA ALA A 76 2.38 -4.98 -8.60
C ALA A 76 2.60 -3.50 -8.26
N VAL A 77 3.20 -2.75 -9.19
CA VAL A 77 3.46 -1.30 -9.04
C VAL A 77 2.14 -0.55 -8.84
N GLY A 78 1.14 -0.83 -9.68
CA GLY A 78 -0.19 -0.22 -9.55
C GLY A 78 -0.85 -0.51 -8.20
N THR A 79 -0.71 -1.73 -7.68
CA THR A 79 -1.25 -2.12 -6.36
C THR A 79 -0.64 -1.30 -5.23
N VAL A 80 0.68 -1.10 -5.23
CA VAL A 80 1.38 -0.32 -4.19
C VAL A 80 1.14 1.17 -4.37
N LEU A 81 1.48 1.70 -5.56
CA LEU A 81 1.48 3.13 -5.84
C LEU A 81 0.08 3.74 -5.76
N LEU A 82 -0.89 3.13 -6.47
CA LEU A 82 -2.27 3.63 -6.45
C LEU A 82 -2.99 3.27 -5.14
N GLY A 83 -2.59 2.19 -4.47
CA GLY A 83 -3.07 1.89 -3.13
C GLY A 83 -2.70 2.99 -2.14
N ALA A 84 -1.41 3.24 -1.92
CA ALA A 84 -0.93 4.28 -1.01
C ALA A 84 -1.34 5.69 -1.47
N GLY A 85 -1.16 6.01 -2.76
CA GLY A 85 -1.47 7.32 -3.33
C GLY A 85 -2.94 7.70 -3.20
N SER A 86 -3.88 6.76 -3.40
CA SER A 86 -5.32 7.02 -3.19
C SER A 86 -5.62 7.32 -1.72
N GLY A 87 -4.89 6.70 -0.80
CA GLY A 87 -4.95 7.03 0.62
C GLY A 87 -4.50 8.46 0.91
N VAL A 88 -3.38 8.87 0.35
CA VAL A 88 -2.83 10.24 0.51
C VAL A 88 -3.77 11.29 -0.07
N ILE A 89 -4.41 11.02 -1.22
CA ILE A 89 -5.43 11.92 -1.80
C ILE A 89 -6.60 12.13 -0.83
N GLY A 90 -7.06 11.06 -0.19
CA GLY A 90 -8.13 11.11 0.81
C GLY A 90 -7.60 11.18 2.24
N SER A 91 -6.57 12.01 2.49
CA SER A 91 -5.98 12.17 3.82
C SER A 91 -7.02 12.57 4.87
N THR A 92 -7.21 11.72 5.87
CA THR A 92 -8.15 11.98 6.98
C THR A 92 -7.45 12.66 8.15
N VAL A 93 -6.49 11.96 8.75
CA VAL A 93 -5.74 12.39 9.95
C VAL A 93 -4.24 12.50 9.69
N ASN A 94 -3.83 12.46 8.44
CA ASN A 94 -2.43 12.50 8.02
C ASN A 94 -1.72 13.76 8.55
N PRO A 95 -0.72 13.63 9.43
CA PRO A 95 -0.03 14.77 10.02
C PRO A 95 0.77 15.59 9.02
N PHE A 96 1.25 14.97 7.94
CA PHE A 96 2.11 15.61 6.93
C PHE A 96 1.33 16.44 5.91
N SER A 97 0.07 16.13 5.65
CA SER A 97 -0.78 16.87 4.74
C SER A 97 -1.87 17.64 5.49
N THR A 98 -2.84 16.93 6.07
CA THR A 98 -3.98 17.53 6.77
C THR A 98 -3.55 18.26 8.03
N GLY A 99 -2.62 17.70 8.81
CA GLY A 99 -2.08 18.33 10.02
C GLY A 99 -1.39 19.66 9.72
N VAL A 100 -0.44 19.65 8.79
CA VAL A 100 0.31 20.86 8.37
C VAL A 100 -0.66 21.94 7.83
N ALA A 101 -1.64 21.54 7.00
CA ALA A 101 -2.62 22.48 6.45
C ALA A 101 -3.48 23.11 7.56
N MET A 102 -3.93 22.32 8.53
CA MET A 102 -4.67 22.85 9.68
C MET A 102 -3.84 23.79 10.54
N ASP A 103 -2.58 23.47 10.79
CA ASP A 103 -1.69 24.32 11.59
C ASP A 103 -1.37 25.64 10.87
N ALA A 104 -1.20 25.62 9.55
CA ALA A 104 -1.03 26.82 8.76
C ALA A 104 -2.26 27.74 8.83
N LEU A 105 -3.48 27.19 8.76
CA LEU A 105 -4.71 27.96 8.92
C LEU A 105 -4.84 28.58 10.32
N ARG A 106 -4.53 27.81 11.36
CA ARG A 106 -4.52 28.30 12.76
C ARG A 106 -3.51 29.43 12.93
N GLY A 107 -2.35 29.35 12.28
CA GLY A 107 -1.30 30.38 12.33
C GLY A 107 -1.74 31.74 11.80
N ILE A 108 -2.73 31.79 10.91
CA ILE A 108 -3.32 33.03 10.37
C ILE A 108 -4.68 33.37 11.01
N GLY A 109 -5.02 32.74 12.15
CA GLY A 109 -6.22 33.01 12.91
C GLY A 109 -7.50 32.33 12.43
N ILE A 110 -7.42 31.44 11.42
CA ILE A 110 -8.57 30.67 10.93
C ILE A 110 -8.67 29.38 11.76
N GLN A 111 -9.85 29.09 12.32
CA GLN A 111 -10.12 27.85 13.04
C GLN A 111 -10.73 26.81 12.08
N PRO A 112 -9.96 25.80 11.63
CA PRO A 112 -10.48 24.77 10.73
C PRO A 112 -11.47 23.86 11.48
N ASN A 113 -12.56 23.50 10.81
CA ASN A 113 -13.49 22.51 11.35
C ASN A 113 -12.97 21.10 11.07
N THR A 114 -12.35 20.49 12.06
CA THR A 114 -11.75 19.14 11.96
C THR A 114 -12.77 18.09 11.54
N GLY A 115 -14.04 18.19 12.02
CA GLY A 115 -15.08 17.22 11.65
C GLY A 115 -15.41 17.25 10.17
N ILE A 116 -15.52 18.43 9.57
CA ILE A 116 -15.75 18.59 8.12
C ILE A 116 -14.55 18.02 7.33
N ILE A 117 -13.33 18.33 7.75
CA ILE A 117 -12.11 17.85 7.10
C ILE A 117 -12.06 16.32 7.10
N LEU A 118 -12.35 15.68 8.22
CA LEU A 118 -12.42 14.23 8.35
C LEU A 118 -13.47 13.60 7.41
N ILE A 119 -14.67 14.17 7.36
CA ILE A 119 -15.76 13.68 6.51
C ILE A 119 -15.38 13.80 5.01
N VAL A 120 -14.89 14.96 4.60
CA VAL A 120 -14.45 15.19 3.22
C VAL A 120 -13.28 14.28 2.86
N GLY A 121 -12.30 14.16 3.75
CA GLY A 121 -11.17 13.24 3.58
C GLY A 121 -11.63 11.79 3.42
N ALA A 122 -12.56 11.32 4.25
CA ALA A 122 -13.11 9.96 4.17
C ALA A 122 -13.87 9.71 2.86
N ILE A 123 -14.64 10.68 2.37
CA ILE A 123 -15.34 10.58 1.08
C ILE A 123 -14.33 10.50 -0.07
N LEU A 124 -13.33 11.38 -0.07
CA LEU A 124 -12.26 11.38 -1.08
C LEU A 124 -11.46 10.09 -1.04
N TRP A 125 -11.11 9.59 0.16
CA TRP A 125 -10.44 8.31 0.35
C TRP A 125 -11.25 7.16 -0.24
N ALA A 126 -12.53 7.05 0.09
CA ALA A 126 -13.39 5.98 -0.41
C ALA A 126 -13.54 6.03 -1.94
N ALA A 127 -13.74 7.22 -2.51
CA ALA A 127 -13.90 7.42 -3.94
C ALA A 127 -12.59 7.11 -4.70
N SER A 128 -11.46 7.70 -4.28
CA SER A 128 -10.16 7.49 -4.94
C SER A 128 -9.67 6.05 -4.84
N THR A 129 -9.83 5.42 -3.66
CA THR A 129 -9.44 4.02 -3.45
C THR A 129 -10.30 3.07 -4.28
N SER A 130 -11.62 3.27 -4.31
CA SER A 130 -12.53 2.45 -5.12
C SER A 130 -12.21 2.55 -6.61
N TYR A 131 -11.96 3.76 -7.10
CA TYR A 131 -11.59 4.01 -8.50
C TYR A 131 -10.25 3.38 -8.85
N SER A 132 -9.24 3.53 -8.00
CA SER A 132 -7.92 2.93 -8.16
C SER A 132 -7.99 1.39 -8.20
N ILE A 133 -8.74 0.78 -7.29
CA ILE A 133 -8.99 -0.67 -7.29
C ILE A 133 -9.66 -1.10 -8.60
N PHE A 134 -10.67 -0.36 -9.06
CA PHE A 134 -11.36 -0.68 -10.31
C PHE A 134 -10.40 -0.71 -11.51
N ILE A 135 -9.52 0.31 -11.64
CA ILE A 135 -8.55 0.40 -12.74
C ILE A 135 -7.55 -0.76 -12.68
N VAL A 136 -6.90 -0.97 -11.51
CA VAL A 136 -5.88 -2.00 -11.35
C VAL A 136 -6.49 -3.40 -11.56
N MET A 137 -7.67 -3.66 -11.02
CA MET A 137 -8.37 -4.93 -11.20
C MET A 137 -8.78 -5.18 -12.66
N ARG A 138 -9.23 -4.13 -13.38
CA ARG A 138 -9.56 -4.25 -14.80
C ARG A 138 -8.32 -4.62 -15.62
N TYR A 139 -7.20 -3.96 -15.35
CA TYR A 139 -5.94 -4.25 -16.01
C TYR A 139 -5.42 -5.65 -15.65
N ALA A 140 -5.40 -6.00 -14.37
CA ALA A 140 -4.96 -7.30 -13.90
C ALA A 140 -5.76 -8.46 -14.51
N LYS A 141 -7.08 -8.33 -14.61
CA LYS A 141 -7.93 -9.33 -15.29
C LYS A 141 -7.56 -9.49 -16.75
N LYS A 142 -7.27 -8.37 -17.45
CA LYS A 142 -6.89 -8.36 -18.86
C LYS A 142 -5.56 -9.12 -19.07
N VAL A 143 -4.54 -8.78 -18.29
CA VAL A 143 -3.22 -9.43 -18.35
C VAL A 143 -3.27 -10.91 -17.95
N LYS A 144 -4.08 -11.25 -16.95
CA LYS A 144 -4.24 -12.66 -16.52
C LYS A 144 -4.95 -13.52 -17.57
N ALA A 145 -5.89 -12.94 -18.32
CA ALA A 145 -6.60 -13.64 -19.40
C ALA A 145 -5.72 -13.81 -20.64
N ASP A 146 -4.92 -12.80 -20.96
CA ASP A 146 -4.02 -12.78 -22.10
C ASP A 146 -2.73 -12.04 -21.75
N LYS A 147 -1.65 -12.76 -21.59
CA LYS A 147 -0.32 -12.20 -21.27
C LYS A 147 0.20 -11.23 -22.33
N GLY A 148 -0.22 -11.38 -23.60
CA GLY A 148 0.10 -10.44 -24.66
C GLY A 148 -0.60 -9.07 -24.52
N SER A 149 -1.59 -8.95 -23.65
CA SER A 149 -2.31 -7.70 -23.36
C SER A 149 -1.58 -6.78 -22.35
N THR A 150 -0.39 -7.15 -21.90
CA THR A 150 0.43 -6.28 -21.03
C THR A 150 0.86 -5.01 -21.77
N ILE A 151 1.05 -3.93 -21.02
CA ILE A 151 1.61 -2.67 -21.55
C ILE A 151 3.15 -2.68 -21.59
N LEU A 152 3.78 -3.70 -21.01
CA LEU A 152 5.22 -3.86 -21.01
C LEU A 152 5.71 -4.20 -22.42
N SER A 153 6.78 -3.56 -22.86
CA SER A 153 7.51 -3.93 -24.08
C SER A 153 8.08 -5.35 -23.97
N LEU A 154 8.40 -5.96 -25.11
CA LEU A 154 9.00 -7.31 -25.12
C LEU A 154 10.28 -7.39 -24.29
N GLN A 155 11.11 -6.36 -24.34
CA GLN A 155 12.34 -6.29 -23.54
C GLN A 155 12.04 -6.23 -22.04
N GLU A 156 11.08 -5.41 -21.61
CA GLU A 156 10.66 -5.33 -20.20
C GLU A 156 10.05 -6.63 -19.72
N GLN A 157 9.32 -7.35 -20.56
CA GLN A 157 8.79 -8.68 -20.23
C GLN A 157 9.92 -9.71 -20.02
N GLU A 158 10.96 -9.71 -20.89
CA GLU A 158 12.12 -10.56 -20.70
C GLU A 158 12.89 -10.24 -19.41
N ASP A 159 13.11 -8.96 -19.13
CA ASP A 159 13.79 -8.50 -17.92
C ASP A 159 12.98 -8.82 -16.65
N MET A 160 11.67 -8.68 -16.72
CA MET A 160 10.76 -9.10 -15.66
C MET A 160 10.87 -10.60 -15.38
N GLU A 161 10.89 -11.43 -16.42
CA GLU A 161 10.96 -12.89 -16.27
C GLU A 161 12.33 -13.33 -15.75
N LYS A 162 13.41 -12.71 -16.21
CA LYS A 162 14.77 -12.95 -15.69
C LYS A 162 14.91 -12.55 -14.21
N THR A 163 14.32 -11.42 -13.81
CA THR A 163 14.48 -10.87 -12.47
C THR A 163 13.56 -11.55 -11.45
N TYR A 164 12.32 -11.81 -11.82
CA TYR A 164 11.29 -12.26 -10.90
C TYR A 164 10.75 -13.67 -11.18
N GLY A 165 10.93 -14.20 -12.39
CA GLY A 165 10.38 -15.51 -12.77
C GLY A 165 10.93 -16.68 -11.94
N GLN A 166 12.16 -16.57 -11.44
CA GLN A 166 12.80 -17.58 -10.57
C GLN A 166 12.94 -17.12 -9.11
N ALA A 167 12.59 -15.86 -8.81
CA ALA A 167 12.62 -15.34 -7.45
C ALA A 167 11.45 -15.91 -6.65
N ALA A 168 11.61 -17.15 -6.19
CA ALA A 168 10.88 -17.59 -5.03
C ALA A 168 11.21 -16.59 -3.92
N SER A 169 10.25 -15.70 -3.60
CA SER A 169 10.37 -14.73 -2.53
C SER A 169 10.87 -15.44 -1.28
N LYS A 170 11.96 -14.96 -0.67
CA LYS A 170 12.43 -15.47 0.63
C LYS A 170 11.24 -15.51 1.57
N GLU A 171 10.78 -16.72 1.88
CA GLU A 171 9.63 -16.89 2.75
C GLU A 171 9.97 -16.40 4.15
N MET A 172 9.35 -15.29 4.56
CA MET A 172 9.44 -14.84 5.94
C MET A 172 8.33 -15.47 6.78
N PRO A 173 8.65 -16.25 7.81
CA PRO A 173 7.63 -16.81 8.70
C PRO A 173 6.97 -15.69 9.49
N PHE A 174 5.63 -15.62 9.43
CA PHE A 174 4.86 -14.66 10.22
C PHE A 174 4.75 -15.16 11.66
N THR A 175 5.64 -14.64 12.52
CA THR A 175 5.76 -15.07 13.91
C THR A 175 4.85 -14.28 14.85
N ASN A 176 4.64 -14.79 16.07
CA ASN A 176 3.91 -14.06 17.12
C ASN A 176 4.61 -12.74 17.50
N ARG A 177 5.93 -12.63 17.31
CA ARG A 177 6.68 -11.38 17.46
C ARG A 177 6.22 -10.34 16.44
N HIS A 178 6.08 -10.71 15.16
CA HIS A 178 5.59 -9.82 14.10
C HIS A 178 4.16 -9.35 14.39
N LYS A 179 3.26 -10.23 14.87
CA LYS A 179 1.90 -9.85 15.28
C LYS A 179 1.90 -8.79 16.38
N LYS A 180 2.74 -8.97 17.42
CA LYS A 180 2.86 -8.01 18.52
C LYS A 180 3.37 -6.66 18.02
N ILE A 181 4.38 -6.65 17.15
CA ILE A 181 4.92 -5.42 16.56
C ILE A 181 3.84 -4.69 15.75
N LEU A 182 3.09 -5.40 14.89
CA LEU A 182 2.00 -4.80 14.12
C LEU A 182 0.84 -4.31 15.00
N MET A 183 0.54 -4.99 16.12
CA MET A 183 -0.46 -4.51 17.08
C MET A 183 0.01 -3.22 17.78
N VAL A 184 1.26 -3.18 18.22
CA VAL A 184 1.84 -1.96 18.83
C VAL A 184 1.87 -0.83 17.81
N PHE A 185 2.26 -1.13 16.57
CA PHE A 185 2.24 -0.18 15.46
C PHE A 185 0.85 0.43 15.25
N ALA A 186 -0.18 -0.42 15.10
CA ALA A 186 -1.55 0.04 14.94
C ALA A 186 -2.05 0.82 16.16
N PHE A 187 -1.71 0.38 17.39
CA PHE A 187 -2.08 1.07 18.62
C PHE A 187 -1.46 2.45 18.74
N CYS A 188 -0.18 2.60 18.38
CA CYS A 188 0.49 3.90 18.38
C CYS A 188 -0.20 4.87 17.40
N PHE A 189 -0.63 4.38 16.24
CA PHE A 189 -1.39 5.21 15.29
C PHE A 189 -2.76 5.63 15.82
N VAL A 190 -3.46 4.73 16.50
CA VAL A 190 -4.77 5.05 17.12
C VAL A 190 -4.63 6.12 18.20
N ILE A 191 -3.52 6.12 18.95
CA ILE A 191 -3.28 7.16 19.98
C ILE A 191 -2.88 8.51 19.36
N MET A 192 -2.23 8.49 18.18
CA MET A 192 -1.82 9.71 17.48
C MET A 192 -2.97 10.47 16.83
N ILE A 193 -4.10 9.81 16.59
CA ILE A 193 -5.33 10.38 16.03
C ILE A 193 -6.15 11.06 17.11
#